data_b47c40cb61ea1370715d780582beadb9
#
_entry.id   b47c40cb61ea1370715d780582beadb9
#
_cell.length_a   1.000
_cell.length_b   1.000
_cell.length_c   1.000
_cell.angle_alpha   90.00
_cell.angle_beta   90.00
_cell.angle_gamma   90.00
#
_symmetry.space_group_name_H-M   'P 1'
#
loop_
_entity.id
_entity.type
_entity.pdbx_description
1 polymer ?
#
loop_
_entity_poly.entity_id
_entity_poly.type
_entity_poly.pdbx_seq_one_letter_code
_entity_poly.pdbx_strand_id
1 'polypeptide(L)'
;IRALDASSAAKISGDVVLNADKFAMDASSVAKIYVSVKAQSCAVAASSASKINASVEAVSCSVEASSASKITLKGSAAKCTADLSSASKLSAGDFVAAECSVNTSSAAKAVVNCTERLHADASSGSSIRYSGDCRTSINKSSGGSVGRN
;
A
#
# COMPACT_ATOMS: atom_id res chain seq x y z
N ILE A 1 8.09 13.51 -14.59
CA ILE A 1 8.62 12.25 -13.98
C ILE A 1 7.48 11.24 -13.94
N ARG A 2 7.69 10.09 -14.56
CA ARG A 2 6.68 9.03 -14.62
C ARG A 2 7.01 7.83 -13.73
N ALA A 3 8.26 7.72 -13.28
CA ALA A 3 8.69 6.61 -12.45
C ALA A 3 9.81 7.02 -11.51
N LEU A 4 9.81 6.42 -10.33
CA LEU A 4 10.90 6.50 -9.37
C LEU A 4 11.36 5.09 -9.05
N ASP A 5 12.66 4.86 -9.16
CA ASP A 5 13.27 3.58 -8.85
C ASP A 5 14.41 3.81 -7.86
N ALA A 6 14.38 3.09 -6.75
CA ALA A 6 15.42 3.14 -5.74
C ALA A 6 15.85 1.72 -5.39
N SER A 7 17.13 1.43 -5.54
CA SER A 7 17.65 0.11 -5.25
C SER A 7 19.00 0.19 -4.55
N SER A 8 19.42 -0.91 -3.93
CA SER A 8 20.76 -1.06 -3.36
C SER A 8 21.14 0.03 -2.35
N ALA A 9 20.30 0.22 -1.31
CA ALA A 9 20.49 1.20 -0.24
C ALA A 9 20.36 2.66 -0.72
N ALA A 10 19.66 2.91 -1.81
CA ALA A 10 19.41 4.26 -2.31
C ALA A 10 18.31 4.97 -1.51
N LYS A 11 18.33 6.29 -1.52
CA LYS A 11 17.32 7.11 -0.88
C LYS A 11 16.82 8.16 -1.87
N ILE A 12 15.50 8.19 -2.07
CA ILE A 12 14.83 9.22 -2.86
C ILE A 12 13.96 10.04 -1.91
N SER A 13 14.17 11.34 -1.87
CA SER A 13 13.30 12.22 -1.11
C SER A 13 13.03 13.49 -1.91
N GLY A 14 11.77 13.94 -1.88
CA GLY A 14 11.38 15.13 -2.60
C GLY A 14 10.28 15.86 -1.87
N ASP A 15 10.43 17.17 -1.74
CA ASP A 15 9.39 18.04 -1.16
C ASP A 15 8.44 18.60 -2.22
N VAL A 16 8.58 18.14 -3.45
CA VAL A 16 7.79 18.62 -4.59
C VAL A 16 6.68 17.61 -4.90
N VAL A 17 5.49 18.10 -5.17
CA VAL A 17 4.40 17.27 -5.64
C VAL A 17 4.63 16.90 -7.10
N LEU A 18 4.66 15.61 -7.41
CA LEU A 18 4.84 15.08 -8.76
C LEU A 18 3.46 14.90 -9.41
N ASN A 19 3.27 15.53 -10.56
CA ASN A 19 2.04 15.40 -11.33
C ASN A 19 2.27 14.54 -12.57
N ALA A 20 1.49 13.49 -12.72
CA ALA A 20 1.60 12.57 -13.86
C ALA A 20 0.25 11.89 -14.12
N ASP A 21 0.03 11.42 -15.33
CA ASP A 21 -1.15 10.58 -15.60
C ASP A 21 -0.95 9.19 -15.01
N LYS A 22 0.24 8.63 -15.16
CA LYS A 22 0.63 7.35 -14.58
C LYS A 22 1.96 7.52 -13.87
N PHE A 23 2.04 7.03 -12.65
CA PHE A 23 3.24 7.13 -11.85
C PHE A 23 3.56 5.77 -11.23
N ALA A 24 4.81 5.35 -11.31
CA ALA A 24 5.27 4.11 -10.71
C ALA A 24 6.42 4.38 -9.75
N MET A 25 6.37 3.76 -8.58
CA MET A 25 7.46 3.77 -7.61
C MET A 25 7.93 2.35 -7.35
N ASP A 26 9.22 2.15 -7.39
CA ASP A 26 9.82 0.84 -7.11
C ASP A 26 10.96 1.03 -6.11
N ALA A 27 10.91 0.29 -5.01
CA ALA A 27 11.95 0.34 -4.00
C ALA A 27 12.39 -1.10 -3.67
N SER A 28 13.68 -1.36 -3.77
CA SER A 28 14.22 -2.68 -3.48
C SER A 28 15.55 -2.59 -2.75
N SER A 29 15.95 -3.67 -2.10
CA SER A 29 17.28 -3.81 -1.52
C SER A 29 17.66 -2.71 -0.52
N VAL A 30 16.80 -2.48 0.50
CA VAL A 30 17.01 -1.48 1.56
C VAL A 30 16.91 -0.03 1.06
N ALA A 31 16.12 0.21 0.03
CA ALA A 31 15.87 1.55 -0.48
C ALA A 31 14.82 2.31 0.34
N LYS A 32 14.87 3.63 0.30
CA LYS A 32 13.88 4.49 0.94
C LYS A 32 13.35 5.52 -0.05
N ILE A 33 12.02 5.69 -0.11
CA ILE A 33 11.38 6.69 -0.97
C ILE A 33 10.45 7.55 -0.12
N TYR A 34 10.60 8.87 -0.24
CA TYR A 34 9.74 9.87 0.41
C TYR A 34 9.28 10.86 -0.65
N VAL A 35 8.03 10.79 -1.08
CA VAL A 35 7.51 11.64 -2.16
C VAL A 35 6.03 12.00 -1.95
N SER A 36 5.60 13.03 -2.66
CA SER A 36 4.19 13.39 -2.82
C SER A 36 3.82 13.30 -4.29
N VAL A 37 2.73 12.62 -4.60
CA VAL A 37 2.32 12.33 -5.97
C VAL A 37 0.86 12.69 -6.18
N LYS A 38 0.58 13.35 -7.29
CA LYS A 38 -0.78 13.49 -7.83
C LYS A 38 -0.82 12.85 -9.21
N ALA A 39 -1.60 11.79 -9.37
CA ALA A 39 -1.67 11.04 -10.60
C ALA A 39 -3.06 10.43 -10.78
N GLN A 40 -3.42 10.05 -12.00
CA GLN A 40 -4.63 9.26 -12.21
C GLN A 40 -4.40 7.81 -11.78
N SER A 41 -3.25 7.26 -12.08
CA SER A 41 -2.86 5.91 -11.67
C SER A 41 -1.51 5.95 -10.97
N CYS A 42 -1.43 5.33 -9.81
CA CYS A 42 -0.20 5.20 -9.05
C CYS A 42 0.07 3.73 -8.78
N ALA A 43 1.29 3.28 -9.03
CA ALA A 43 1.74 1.95 -8.69
C ALA A 43 2.93 2.05 -7.74
N VAL A 44 2.88 1.31 -6.65
CA VAL A 44 3.92 1.33 -5.62
C VAL A 44 4.37 -0.11 -5.39
N ALA A 45 5.65 -0.38 -5.55
CA ALA A 45 6.23 -1.68 -5.29
C ALA A 45 7.38 -1.56 -4.32
N ALA A 46 7.42 -2.43 -3.31
CA ALA A 46 8.46 -2.45 -2.31
C ALA A 46 8.88 -3.88 -2.02
N SER A 47 10.18 -4.13 -2.00
CA SER A 47 10.72 -5.46 -1.72
C SER A 47 12.04 -5.38 -0.96
N SER A 48 12.44 -6.50 -0.36
CA SER A 48 13.77 -6.67 0.23
C SER A 48 14.13 -5.62 1.29
N ALA A 49 13.27 -5.45 2.29
CA ALA A 49 13.47 -4.53 3.41
C ALA A 49 13.42 -3.04 3.01
N SER A 50 12.80 -2.71 1.90
CA SER A 50 12.66 -1.32 1.46
C SER A 50 11.54 -0.59 2.24
N LYS A 51 11.59 0.74 2.17
CA LYS A 51 10.63 1.57 2.89
C LYS A 51 10.13 2.71 2.00
N ILE A 52 8.81 2.82 1.88
CA ILE A 52 8.18 3.87 1.09
C ILE A 52 7.25 4.69 1.98
N ASN A 53 7.44 6.01 2.00
CA ASN A 53 6.51 6.96 2.58
C ASN A 53 6.02 7.86 1.46
N ALA A 54 4.73 7.80 1.17
CA ALA A 54 4.17 8.55 0.05
C ALA A 54 2.87 9.22 0.44
N SER A 55 2.69 10.45 -0.04
CA SER A 55 1.39 11.11 -0.07
C SER A 55 0.87 11.00 -1.48
N VAL A 56 -0.27 10.34 -1.67
CA VAL A 56 -0.79 10.02 -2.99
C VAL A 56 -2.22 10.50 -3.13
N GLU A 57 -2.46 11.28 -4.17
CA GLU A 57 -3.81 11.58 -4.63
C GLU A 57 -3.97 10.99 -6.02
N ALA A 58 -4.82 9.97 -6.14
CA ALA A 58 -4.97 9.23 -7.38
C ALA A 58 -6.41 8.74 -7.57
N VAL A 59 -6.77 8.41 -8.78
CA VAL A 59 -8.01 7.67 -9.04
C VAL A 59 -7.82 6.19 -8.74
N SER A 60 -6.69 5.62 -9.15
CA SER A 60 -6.33 4.24 -8.88
C SER A 60 -4.96 4.15 -8.24
N CYS A 61 -4.85 3.37 -7.19
CA CYS A 61 -3.57 3.09 -6.53
C CYS A 61 -3.36 1.59 -6.42
N SER A 62 -2.20 1.10 -6.83
CA SER A 62 -1.82 -0.29 -6.69
C SER A 62 -0.56 -0.38 -5.84
N VAL A 63 -0.60 -1.23 -4.82
CA VAL A 63 0.49 -1.37 -3.85
C VAL A 63 0.92 -2.83 -3.79
N GLU A 64 2.19 -3.09 -3.98
CA GLU A 64 2.77 -4.41 -3.79
C GLU A 64 3.93 -4.33 -2.79
N ALA A 65 3.92 -5.19 -1.79
CA ALA A 65 4.97 -5.23 -0.80
C ALA A 65 5.34 -6.68 -0.47
N SER A 66 6.63 -6.96 -0.47
CA SER A 66 7.15 -8.30 -0.16
C SER A 66 8.47 -8.22 0.61
N SER A 67 8.86 -9.35 1.22
CA SER A 67 10.20 -9.51 1.81
C SER A 67 10.53 -8.47 2.87
N ALA A 68 9.66 -8.31 3.86
CA ALA A 68 9.85 -7.41 5.01
C ALA A 68 9.85 -5.93 4.64
N SER A 69 9.27 -5.55 3.52
CA SER A 69 9.15 -4.14 3.14
C SER A 69 8.06 -3.41 3.93
N LYS A 70 8.16 -2.09 3.95
CA LYS A 70 7.21 -1.26 4.69
C LYS A 70 6.75 -0.09 3.83
N ILE A 71 5.42 0.08 3.74
CA ILE A 71 4.81 1.15 2.96
C ILE A 71 3.90 1.96 3.87
N THR A 72 4.08 3.27 3.89
CA THR A 72 3.19 4.21 4.57
C THR A 72 2.57 5.13 3.53
N LEU A 73 1.24 5.15 3.45
CA LEU A 73 0.50 5.95 2.48
C LEU A 73 -0.39 6.97 3.19
N LYS A 74 -0.47 8.16 2.61
CA LYS A 74 -1.39 9.22 3.02
C LYS A 74 -2.06 9.80 1.78
N GLY A 75 -3.27 10.33 1.93
CA GLY A 75 -3.99 10.95 0.85
C GLY A 75 -5.30 10.25 0.53
N SER A 76 -5.62 10.12 -0.74
CA SER A 76 -6.87 9.51 -1.15
C SER A 76 -6.81 8.89 -2.54
N ALA A 77 -7.72 7.93 -2.78
CA ALA A 77 -7.92 7.34 -4.10
C ALA A 77 -9.36 6.84 -4.23
N ALA A 78 -9.85 6.70 -5.45
CA ALA A 78 -11.14 6.05 -5.68
C ALA A 78 -11.00 4.52 -5.52
N LYS A 79 -9.92 3.95 -6.00
CA LYS A 79 -9.65 2.52 -5.89
C LYS A 79 -8.23 2.28 -5.38
N CYS A 80 -8.12 1.35 -4.44
CA CYS A 80 -6.82 0.92 -3.92
C CYS A 80 -6.75 -0.61 -3.96
N THR A 81 -5.67 -1.13 -4.51
CA THR A 81 -5.37 -2.55 -4.50
C THR A 81 -4.05 -2.77 -3.79
N ALA A 82 -4.03 -3.64 -2.80
CA ALA A 82 -2.83 -3.91 -2.02
C ALA A 82 -2.56 -5.41 -1.95
N ASP A 83 -1.36 -5.81 -2.35
CA ASP A 83 -0.86 -7.17 -2.21
C ASP A 83 0.36 -7.17 -1.30
N LEU A 84 0.26 -7.89 -0.20
CA LEU A 84 1.30 -7.95 0.82
C LEU A 84 1.69 -9.39 1.11
N SER A 85 2.98 -9.67 1.15
CA SER A 85 3.47 -11.01 1.46
C SER A 85 4.78 -10.96 2.23
N SER A 86 5.16 -12.10 2.82
CA SER A 86 6.49 -12.30 3.41
C SER A 86 6.86 -11.26 4.47
N ALA A 87 5.99 -11.08 5.46
CA ALA A 87 6.18 -10.17 6.60
C ALA A 87 6.22 -8.68 6.22
N SER A 88 5.70 -8.31 5.07
CA SER A 88 5.61 -6.90 4.69
C SER A 88 4.50 -6.17 5.47
N LYS A 89 4.57 -4.85 5.48
CA LYS A 89 3.64 -4.03 6.26
C LYS A 89 3.16 -2.82 5.46
N LEU A 90 1.85 -2.63 5.43
CA LEU A 90 1.22 -1.44 4.84
C LEU A 90 0.52 -0.65 5.93
N SER A 91 0.85 0.62 6.05
CA SER A 91 0.16 1.56 6.93
C SER A 91 -0.54 2.61 6.06
N ALA A 92 -1.84 2.47 5.90
CA ALA A 92 -2.66 3.36 5.08
C ALA A 92 -3.88 3.88 5.85
N GLY A 93 -3.74 4.03 7.16
CA GLY A 93 -4.81 4.57 7.99
C GLY A 93 -5.17 6.01 7.67
N ASP A 94 -4.21 6.79 7.18
CA ASP A 94 -4.43 8.17 6.72
C ASP A 94 -4.70 8.27 5.22
N PHE A 95 -4.78 7.15 4.53
CA PHE A 95 -5.09 7.06 3.11
C PHE A 95 -6.52 6.53 2.94
N VAL A 96 -7.39 7.37 2.42
CA VAL A 96 -8.81 7.03 2.26
C VAL A 96 -9.07 6.54 0.85
N ALA A 97 -9.66 5.36 0.73
CA ALA A 97 -10.07 4.81 -0.56
C ALA A 97 -11.56 4.49 -0.54
N ALA A 98 -12.25 4.74 -1.64
CA ALA A 98 -13.66 4.37 -1.77
C ALA A 98 -13.80 2.86 -1.90
N GLU A 99 -13.05 2.26 -2.80
CA GLU A 99 -12.99 0.81 -2.95
C GLU A 99 -11.58 0.31 -2.66
N CYS A 100 -11.46 -0.66 -1.79
CA CYS A 100 -10.17 -1.21 -1.40
C CYS A 100 -10.18 -2.72 -1.55
N SER A 101 -9.16 -3.26 -2.18
CA SER A 101 -8.92 -4.70 -2.27
C SER A 101 -7.55 -5.01 -1.66
N VAL A 102 -7.54 -5.83 -0.62
CA VAL A 102 -6.32 -6.11 0.14
C VAL A 102 -6.11 -7.62 0.21
N ASN A 103 -4.97 -8.08 -0.26
CA ASN A 103 -4.54 -9.46 -0.12
C ASN A 103 -3.29 -9.51 0.74
N THR A 104 -3.33 -10.31 1.81
CA THR A 104 -2.17 -10.49 2.68
C THR A 104 -1.89 -11.96 2.90
N SER A 105 -0.61 -12.32 2.93
CA SER A 105 -0.16 -13.68 3.19
C SER A 105 1.17 -13.68 3.94
N SER A 106 1.54 -14.83 4.49
CA SER A 106 2.86 -15.05 5.07
C SER A 106 3.25 -14.03 6.14
N ALA A 107 2.36 -13.82 7.10
CA ALA A 107 2.55 -12.92 8.24
C ALA A 107 2.60 -11.43 7.87
N ALA A 108 2.10 -11.04 6.70
CA ALA A 108 2.00 -9.62 6.33
C ALA A 108 0.92 -8.89 7.13
N LYS A 109 1.06 -7.58 7.25
CA LYS A 109 0.11 -6.75 7.97
C LYS A 109 -0.33 -5.55 7.11
N ALA A 110 -1.62 -5.26 7.12
CA ALA A 110 -2.17 -4.11 6.44
C ALA A 110 -3.12 -3.33 7.35
N VAL A 111 -3.03 -2.01 7.31
CA VAL A 111 -4.01 -1.11 7.92
C VAL A 111 -4.53 -0.20 6.82
N VAL A 112 -5.84 -0.18 6.62
CA VAL A 112 -6.47 0.57 5.53
C VAL A 112 -7.67 1.36 6.03
N ASN A 113 -8.06 2.37 5.27
CA ASN A 113 -9.27 3.14 5.51
C ASN A 113 -10.12 3.14 4.24
N CYS A 114 -11.32 2.60 4.34
CA CYS A 114 -12.20 2.40 3.20
C CYS A 114 -13.57 2.99 3.49
N THR A 115 -14.18 3.64 2.50
CA THR A 115 -15.47 4.33 2.71
C THR A 115 -16.66 3.65 2.03
N GLU A 116 -16.46 2.83 1.01
CA GLU A 116 -17.56 2.18 0.30
C GLU A 116 -17.48 0.66 0.33
N ARG A 117 -16.40 0.09 -0.17
CA ARG A 117 -16.24 -1.37 -0.28
C ARG A 117 -14.83 -1.79 0.10
N LEU A 118 -14.76 -2.84 0.90
CA LEU A 118 -13.50 -3.48 1.23
C LEU A 118 -13.59 -4.97 0.90
N HIS A 119 -12.68 -5.44 0.06
CA HIS A 119 -12.44 -6.85 -0.14
C HIS A 119 -11.12 -7.22 0.52
N ALA A 120 -11.16 -8.12 1.49
CA ALA A 120 -9.98 -8.46 2.28
C ALA A 120 -9.76 -9.96 2.30
N ASP A 121 -8.60 -10.39 1.85
CA ASP A 121 -8.13 -11.77 1.93
C ASP A 121 -6.91 -11.85 2.84
N ALA A 122 -7.01 -12.64 3.91
CA ALA A 122 -5.91 -12.83 4.84
C ALA A 122 -5.62 -14.31 5.03
N SER A 123 -4.37 -14.70 4.81
CA SER A 123 -3.95 -16.10 4.94
C SER A 123 -2.58 -16.21 5.60
N SER A 124 -2.24 -17.42 6.04
CA SER A 124 -0.90 -17.74 6.54
C SER A 124 -0.42 -16.82 7.65
N GLY A 125 -1.29 -16.58 8.64
CA GLY A 125 -0.95 -15.77 9.79
C GLY A 125 -0.93 -14.26 9.55
N SER A 126 -1.41 -13.79 8.39
CA SER A 126 -1.44 -12.37 8.09
C SER A 126 -2.59 -11.65 8.80
N SER A 127 -2.53 -10.33 8.85
CA SER A 127 -3.51 -9.51 9.55
C SER A 127 -3.88 -8.28 8.75
N ILE A 128 -5.18 -8.03 8.63
CA ILE A 128 -5.72 -6.82 8.01
C ILE A 128 -6.59 -6.10 9.04
N ARG A 129 -6.34 -4.80 9.21
CA ARG A 129 -7.21 -3.93 10.00
C ARG A 129 -7.75 -2.82 9.12
N TYR A 130 -9.02 -2.53 9.26
CA TYR A 130 -9.66 -1.49 8.47
C TYR A 130 -10.43 -0.51 9.35
N SER A 131 -10.60 0.69 8.83
CA SER A 131 -11.44 1.73 9.43
C SER A 131 -12.33 2.34 8.36
N GLY A 132 -13.33 3.12 8.79
CA GLY A 132 -14.31 3.73 7.90
C GLY A 132 -15.59 2.92 7.81
N ASP A 133 -16.61 3.52 7.19
CA ASP A 133 -17.91 2.90 6.99
C ASP A 133 -17.97 2.28 5.61
N CYS A 134 -17.59 1.01 5.51
CA CYS A 134 -17.57 0.31 4.23
C CYS A 134 -18.28 -1.05 4.32
N ARG A 135 -18.71 -1.53 3.17
CA ARG A 135 -19.17 -2.90 3.04
C ARG A 135 -17.97 -3.80 2.93
N THR A 136 -17.92 -4.84 3.73
CA THR A 136 -16.77 -5.73 3.77
C THR A 136 -17.09 -7.09 3.17
N SER A 137 -16.16 -7.59 2.36
CA SER A 137 -16.11 -8.98 1.91
C SER A 137 -14.80 -9.56 2.42
N ILE A 138 -14.87 -10.49 3.36
CA ILE A 138 -13.71 -10.95 4.11
C ILE A 138 -13.53 -12.44 3.90
N ASN A 139 -12.33 -12.84 3.45
CA ASN A 139 -11.91 -14.23 3.38
C ASN A 139 -10.70 -14.43 4.29
N LYS A 140 -10.76 -15.43 5.12
CA LYS A 140 -9.68 -15.79 6.03
C LYS A 140 -9.33 -17.26 5.90
N SER A 141 -8.05 -17.58 5.91
CA SER A 141 -7.60 -18.96 5.91
C SER A 141 -6.26 -19.08 6.63
N SER A 142 -5.92 -20.29 7.06
CA SER A 142 -4.59 -20.61 7.60
C SER A 142 -4.11 -19.63 8.68
N GLY A 143 -5.01 -19.25 9.59
CA GLY A 143 -4.67 -18.33 10.68
C GLY A 143 -4.70 -16.86 10.33
N GLY A 144 -5.21 -16.49 9.15
CA GLY A 144 -5.38 -15.09 8.79
C GLY A 144 -6.42 -14.37 9.65
N SER A 145 -6.26 -13.07 9.83
CA SER A 145 -7.12 -12.26 10.68
C SER A 145 -7.52 -10.96 9.97
N VAL A 146 -8.79 -10.64 10.04
CA VAL A 146 -9.31 -9.36 9.54
C VAL A 146 -10.21 -8.76 10.62
N GLY A 147 -9.94 -7.52 10.99
CA GLY A 147 -10.70 -6.86 12.02
C GLY A 147 -10.81 -5.36 11.80
N ARG A 148 -11.76 -4.75 12.50
CA ARG A 148 -11.95 -3.30 12.48
C ARG A 148 -10.97 -2.65 13.46
N ASN A 149 -10.42 -1.54 13.03
CA ASN A 149 -9.48 -0.78 13.86
C ASN A 149 -10.22 0.13 14.85
#